data_59820f0f5737861db0a8c4fbf9ee78e0
#
_entry.id   59820f0f5737861db0a8c4fbf9ee78e0
#
_cell.length_a   1.000
_cell.length_b   1.000
_cell.length_c   1.000
_cell.angle_alpha   90.00
_cell.angle_beta   90.00
_cell.angle_gamma   90.00
#
_symmetry.space_group_name_H-M   'P 1'
#
loop_
_entity.id
_entity.type
_entity.pdbx_description
1 polymer ?
#
loop_
_entity_poly.entity_id
_entity_poly.type
_entity_poly.pdbx_seq_one_letter_code
_entity_poly.pdbx_strand_id
1 'polypeptide(L)'
;SFDAAHFLTNYEGKCKNIHGHRWRVVVTIKGELTNGMLVDFGDFKKDIKDLCDYFDHSFIVEKGSLHKKLFDLLNKQFVLRVVEFRTTAENFSKYIFEEMSKKYSVKEVCVYETPNNCARYVCE
;
A
#
# COMPACT_ATOMS: atom_id res chain seq x y z
N SER A 1 4.66 -3.32 -7.80
CA SER A 1 4.62 -1.84 -7.83
C SER A 1 3.24 -1.33 -8.25
N PHE A 2 2.91 -0.13 -7.85
CA PHE A 2 1.73 0.58 -8.33
C PHE A 2 2.01 2.09 -8.34
N ASP A 3 1.35 2.80 -9.25
CA ASP A 3 1.46 4.25 -9.35
C ASP A 3 0.19 4.87 -8.76
N ALA A 4 0.36 5.74 -7.77
CA ALA A 4 -0.78 6.34 -7.11
C ALA A 4 -0.43 7.70 -6.53
N ALA A 5 -1.44 8.57 -6.46
CA ALA A 5 -1.34 9.87 -5.83
C ALA A 5 -1.80 9.80 -4.37
N HIS A 6 -1.27 10.68 -3.56
CA HIS A 6 -1.70 10.88 -2.18
C HIS A 6 -1.27 12.26 -1.67
N PHE A 7 -1.61 12.57 -0.44
CA PHE A 7 -1.07 13.70 0.29
C PHE A 7 -1.00 13.37 1.79
N LEU A 8 -0.14 14.07 2.52
CA LEU A 8 0.00 13.86 3.95
C LEU A 8 -0.82 14.87 4.73
N THR A 9 -1.64 14.36 5.65
CA THR A 9 -2.36 15.16 6.64
C THR A 9 -1.41 15.56 7.78
N ASN A 10 -1.73 16.65 8.48
CA ASN A 10 -0.97 17.11 9.66
C ASN A 10 0.54 17.18 9.39
N TYR A 11 0.91 17.75 8.25
CA TYR A 11 2.30 17.79 7.79
C TYR A 11 2.64 19.18 7.28
N GLU A 12 3.78 19.72 7.76
CA GLU A 12 4.36 20.99 7.32
C GLU A 12 5.44 20.71 6.27
N GLY A 13 5.13 20.92 5.01
CA GLY A 13 6.03 20.69 3.90
C GLY A 13 5.29 20.39 2.62
N LYS A 14 6.01 20.21 1.53
CA LYS A 14 5.41 20.06 0.19
C LYS A 14 4.53 18.81 0.04
N CYS A 15 4.78 17.77 0.84
CA CYS A 15 4.01 16.52 0.77
C CYS A 15 2.57 16.65 1.29
N LYS A 16 2.20 17.79 1.88
CA LYS A 16 0.80 18.10 2.18
C LYS A 16 -0.05 18.32 0.94
N ASN A 17 0.58 18.57 -0.19
CA ASN A 17 -0.09 18.75 -1.47
C ASN A 17 -0.21 17.41 -2.18
N ILE A 18 -1.17 17.30 -3.10
CA ILE A 18 -1.35 16.09 -3.90
C ILE A 18 -0.11 15.88 -4.76
N HIS A 19 0.44 14.68 -4.69
CA HIS A 19 1.59 14.28 -5.49
C HIS A 19 1.55 12.77 -5.69
N GLY A 20 2.35 12.26 -6.62
CA GLY A 20 2.35 10.84 -6.96
C GLY A 20 3.70 10.18 -6.77
N HIS A 21 3.65 8.88 -6.56
CA HIS A 21 4.82 8.02 -6.46
C HIS A 21 4.60 6.73 -7.24
N ARG A 22 5.70 6.11 -7.64
CA ARG A 22 5.71 4.68 -7.96
C ARG A 22 6.02 3.93 -6.67
N TRP A 23 4.97 3.42 -6.05
CA TRP A 23 5.08 2.64 -4.83
C TRP A 23 5.58 1.24 -5.16
N ARG A 24 6.59 0.79 -4.43
CA ARG A 24 7.10 -0.58 -4.60
C ARG A 24 6.89 -1.35 -3.32
N VAL A 25 6.30 -2.55 -3.44
CA VAL A 25 5.99 -3.41 -2.31
C VAL A 25 6.84 -4.67 -2.39
N VAL A 26 7.49 -5.01 -1.30
CA VAL A 26 8.25 -6.26 -1.16
C VAL A 26 7.70 -7.01 0.04
N VAL A 27 7.17 -8.20 -0.21
CA VAL A 27 6.60 -9.06 0.84
C VAL A 27 7.51 -10.26 1.03
N THR A 28 7.94 -10.49 2.27
CA THR A 28 8.75 -11.65 2.65
C THR A 28 7.92 -12.57 3.53
N ILE A 29 7.76 -13.81 3.12
CA ILE A 29 7.04 -14.85 3.87
C ILE A 29 8.01 -15.89 4.42
N LYS A 30 7.57 -16.61 5.43
CA LYS A 30 8.34 -17.67 6.09
C LYS A 30 7.48 -18.91 6.28
N GLY A 31 8.12 -20.05 6.53
CA GLY A 31 7.42 -21.28 6.79
C GLY A 31 8.31 -22.48 6.50
N GLU A 32 7.70 -23.66 6.58
CA GLU A 32 8.38 -24.92 6.30
C GLU A 32 8.16 -25.33 4.84
N LEU A 33 9.14 -26.00 4.27
CA LEU A 33 9.06 -26.47 2.89
C LEU A 33 8.24 -27.76 2.83
N THR A 34 7.37 -27.86 1.84
CA THR A 34 6.67 -29.08 1.48
C THR A 34 7.09 -29.45 0.06
N ASN A 35 7.75 -30.57 -0.12
CA ASN A 35 8.34 -30.98 -1.40
C ASN A 35 9.25 -29.90 -2.01
N GLY A 36 10.05 -29.24 -1.15
CA GLY A 36 10.98 -28.19 -1.58
C GLY A 36 10.33 -26.85 -1.88
N MET A 37 9.04 -26.66 -1.60
CA MET A 37 8.32 -25.43 -1.87
C MET A 37 7.72 -24.85 -0.59
N LEU A 38 7.81 -23.54 -0.43
CA LEU A 38 7.09 -22.81 0.62
C LEU A 38 5.67 -22.46 0.14
N VAL A 39 5.56 -21.91 -1.06
CA VAL A 39 4.29 -21.56 -1.71
C VAL A 39 4.48 -21.68 -3.22
N ASP A 40 3.36 -21.71 -3.94
CA ASP A 40 3.38 -21.54 -5.38
C ASP A 40 3.64 -20.06 -5.73
N PHE A 41 4.68 -19.79 -6.55
CA PHE A 41 5.03 -18.43 -6.91
C PHE A 41 3.93 -17.73 -7.69
N GLY A 42 3.20 -18.46 -8.53
CA GLY A 42 2.10 -17.88 -9.31
C GLY A 42 1.00 -17.35 -8.41
N ASP A 43 0.59 -18.14 -7.43
CA ASP A 43 -0.46 -17.75 -6.46
C ASP A 43 0.01 -16.58 -5.60
N PHE A 44 1.23 -16.65 -5.10
CA PHE A 44 1.78 -15.59 -4.24
C PHE A 44 1.90 -14.27 -4.99
N LYS A 45 2.45 -14.30 -6.20
CA LYS A 45 2.57 -13.11 -7.05
C LYS A 45 1.21 -12.52 -7.39
N LYS A 46 0.24 -13.38 -7.70
CA LYS A 46 -1.13 -12.93 -8.01
C LYS A 46 -1.75 -12.19 -6.84
N ASP A 47 -1.61 -12.73 -5.63
CA ASP A 47 -2.21 -12.11 -4.44
C ASP A 47 -1.59 -10.73 -4.14
N ILE A 48 -0.26 -10.59 -4.30
CA ILE A 48 0.42 -9.29 -4.17
C ILE A 48 -0.02 -8.36 -5.29
N LYS A 49 -0.09 -8.86 -6.53
CA LYS A 49 -0.49 -8.07 -7.68
C LYS A 49 -1.91 -7.54 -7.53
N ASP A 50 -2.85 -8.37 -7.08
CA ASP A 50 -4.24 -7.96 -6.87
C ASP A 50 -4.32 -6.81 -5.87
N LEU A 51 -3.53 -6.87 -4.80
CA LEU A 51 -3.47 -5.81 -3.79
C LEU A 51 -2.88 -4.52 -4.36
N CYS A 52 -1.81 -4.62 -5.15
CA CYS A 52 -1.21 -3.47 -5.82
C CYS A 52 -2.13 -2.88 -6.89
N ASP A 53 -2.80 -3.72 -7.68
CA ASP A 53 -3.72 -3.29 -8.73
C ASP A 53 -4.91 -2.53 -8.17
N TYR A 54 -5.33 -2.85 -6.95
CA TYR A 54 -6.41 -2.11 -6.28
C TYR A 54 -6.05 -0.62 -6.12
N PHE A 55 -4.79 -0.32 -5.83
CA PHE A 55 -4.32 1.05 -5.64
C PHE A 55 -3.77 1.70 -6.90
N ASP A 56 -3.45 0.90 -7.92
CA ASP A 56 -2.79 1.40 -9.12
C ASP A 56 -3.68 2.40 -9.88
N HIS A 57 -3.09 3.50 -10.31
CA HIS A 57 -3.77 4.58 -11.02
C HIS A 57 -4.97 5.13 -10.24
N SER A 58 -4.79 5.29 -8.94
CA SER A 58 -5.80 5.86 -8.06
C SER A 58 -5.26 7.07 -7.29
N PHE A 59 -6.18 7.81 -6.70
CA PHE A 59 -5.89 8.79 -5.66
C PHE A 59 -6.25 8.14 -4.31
N ILE A 60 -5.23 7.89 -3.48
CA ILE A 60 -5.40 7.26 -2.18
C ILE A 60 -5.66 8.35 -1.15
N VAL A 61 -6.81 8.27 -0.49
CA VAL A 61 -7.32 9.31 0.40
C VAL A 61 -7.53 8.76 1.79
N GLU A 62 -6.92 9.39 2.77
CA GLU A 62 -7.23 9.11 4.17
C GLU A 62 -8.67 9.53 4.45
N LYS A 63 -9.44 8.64 5.07
CA LYS A 63 -10.86 8.88 5.38
C LYS A 63 -11.04 10.19 6.13
N GLY A 64 -11.94 11.05 5.63
CA GLY A 64 -12.26 12.32 6.24
C GLY A 64 -11.24 13.44 6.02
N SER A 65 -10.21 13.22 5.21
CA SER A 65 -9.14 14.21 5.01
C SER A 65 -9.45 15.25 3.94
N LEU A 66 -10.42 14.99 3.05
CA LEU A 66 -10.84 15.94 2.03
C LEU A 66 -12.16 16.60 2.42
N HIS A 67 -12.33 17.85 2.01
CA HIS A 67 -13.61 18.52 2.07
C HIS A 67 -14.65 17.67 1.31
N LYS A 68 -15.84 17.48 1.91
CA LYS A 68 -16.86 16.56 1.37
C LYS A 68 -17.24 16.88 -0.08
N LYS A 69 -17.45 18.17 -0.42
CA LYS A 69 -17.81 18.57 -1.79
C LYS A 69 -16.69 18.24 -2.78
N LEU A 70 -15.45 18.45 -2.38
CA LEU A 70 -14.29 18.13 -3.22
C LEU A 70 -14.17 16.62 -3.42
N PHE A 71 -14.33 15.85 -2.34
CA PHE A 71 -14.32 14.39 -2.43
C PHE A 71 -15.38 13.89 -3.40
N ASP A 72 -16.62 14.37 -3.27
CA ASP A 72 -17.73 13.94 -4.12
C ASP A 72 -17.48 14.25 -5.60
N LEU A 73 -16.93 15.44 -5.91
CA LEU A 73 -16.62 15.83 -7.27
C LEU A 73 -15.49 14.98 -7.86
N LEU A 74 -14.41 14.78 -7.13
CA LEU A 74 -13.29 13.96 -7.57
C LEU A 74 -13.71 12.51 -7.79
N ASN A 75 -14.53 11.98 -6.89
CA ASN A 75 -14.98 10.58 -6.95
C ASN A 75 -15.92 10.31 -8.15
N LYS A 76 -16.54 11.34 -8.72
CA LYS A 76 -17.34 11.22 -9.95
C LYS A 76 -16.47 11.06 -11.19
N GLN A 77 -15.24 11.56 -11.16
CA GLN A 77 -14.36 11.61 -12.33
C GLN A 77 -13.19 10.64 -12.24
N PHE A 78 -12.66 10.42 -11.05
CA PHE A 78 -11.43 9.63 -10.83
C PHE A 78 -11.67 8.48 -9.88
N VAL A 79 -10.77 7.51 -9.93
CA VAL A 79 -10.77 6.39 -8.96
C VAL A 79 -10.11 6.88 -7.68
N LEU A 80 -10.90 6.97 -6.60
CA LEU A 80 -10.40 7.26 -5.27
C LEU A 80 -10.42 5.96 -4.45
N ARG A 81 -9.34 5.73 -3.70
CA ARG A 81 -9.26 4.62 -2.75
C ARG A 81 -9.16 5.20 -1.35
N VAL A 82 -10.22 5.04 -0.58
CA VAL A 82 -10.28 5.55 0.79
C VAL A 82 -9.69 4.53 1.74
N VAL A 83 -8.75 4.97 2.56
CA VAL A 83 -8.11 4.14 3.58
C VAL A 83 -8.35 4.76 4.97
N GLU A 84 -8.31 3.93 6.00
CA GLU A 84 -8.56 4.38 7.38
C GLU A 84 -7.27 4.69 8.13
N PHE A 85 -6.20 4.98 7.42
CA PHE A 85 -4.91 5.33 7.99
C PHE A 85 -4.29 6.50 7.23
N ARG A 86 -3.39 7.20 7.90
CA ARG A 86 -2.57 8.24 7.28
C ARG A 86 -1.67 7.58 6.23
N THR A 87 -1.63 8.12 5.01
CA THR A 87 -1.03 7.46 3.85
C THR A 87 0.49 7.55 3.81
N THR A 88 1.13 7.15 4.89
CA THR A 88 2.59 7.05 5.00
C THR A 88 3.06 5.66 4.54
N ALA A 89 4.33 5.56 4.15
CA ALA A 89 4.92 4.26 3.80
C ALA A 89 4.86 3.29 4.99
N GLU A 90 5.03 3.81 6.21
CA GLU A 90 4.94 3.02 7.44
C GLU A 90 3.57 2.38 7.60
N ASN A 91 2.51 3.15 7.45
CA ASN A 91 1.14 2.63 7.58
C ASN A 91 0.77 1.71 6.42
N PHE A 92 1.24 1.98 5.21
CA PHE A 92 1.05 1.07 4.09
C PHE A 92 1.74 -0.27 4.32
N SER A 93 2.96 -0.27 4.85
CA SER A 93 3.67 -1.52 5.13
C SER A 93 2.93 -2.37 6.15
N LYS A 94 2.37 -1.75 7.19
CA LYS A 94 1.53 -2.42 8.18
C LYS A 94 0.24 -2.96 7.56
N TYR A 95 -0.44 -2.14 6.78
CA TYR A 95 -1.69 -2.53 6.11
C TYR A 95 -1.49 -3.75 5.20
N ILE A 96 -0.46 -3.72 4.36
CA ILE A 96 -0.15 -4.82 3.44
C ILE A 96 0.26 -6.07 4.22
N PHE A 97 1.03 -5.90 5.30
CA PHE A 97 1.37 -7.00 6.20
C PHE A 97 0.11 -7.68 6.74
N GLU A 98 -0.84 -6.91 7.23
CA GLU A 98 -2.11 -7.44 7.79
C GLU A 98 -2.94 -8.14 6.71
N GLU A 99 -3.04 -7.55 5.51
CA GLU A 99 -3.79 -8.15 4.40
C GLU A 99 -3.17 -9.46 3.93
N MET A 100 -1.85 -9.49 3.73
CA MET A 100 -1.15 -10.70 3.29
C MET A 100 -1.11 -11.78 4.38
N SER A 101 -1.15 -11.38 5.64
CA SER A 101 -1.18 -12.31 6.78
C SER A 101 -2.48 -13.10 6.89
N LYS A 102 -3.53 -12.68 6.20
CA LYS A 102 -4.79 -13.44 6.13
C LYS A 102 -4.59 -14.78 5.42
N LYS A 103 -3.59 -14.89 4.56
CA LYS A 103 -3.33 -16.09 3.76
C LYS A 103 -1.93 -16.67 3.92
N TYR A 104 -0.95 -15.86 4.30
CA TYR A 104 0.46 -16.27 4.37
C TYR A 104 1.04 -15.96 5.75
N SER A 105 2.11 -16.67 6.11
CA SER A 105 2.92 -16.34 7.28
C SER A 105 3.95 -15.28 6.88
N VAL A 106 3.59 -14.02 7.06
CA VAL A 106 4.42 -12.90 6.61
C VAL A 106 5.51 -12.61 7.64
N LYS A 107 6.74 -12.51 7.18
CA LYS A 107 7.89 -12.11 7.99
C LYS A 107 8.04 -10.59 8.02
N GLU A 108 8.01 -9.97 6.85
CA GLU A 108 8.12 -8.52 6.75
C GLU A 108 7.52 -8.00 5.44
N VAL A 109 7.13 -6.72 5.46
CA VAL A 109 6.73 -5.99 4.28
C VAL A 109 7.52 -4.68 4.22
N CYS A 110 8.15 -4.42 3.07
CA CYS A 110 8.77 -3.12 2.78
C CYS A 110 7.91 -2.38 1.77
N VAL A 111 7.65 -1.11 2.04
CA VAL A 111 6.98 -0.23 1.08
C VAL A 111 7.91 0.95 0.77
N TYR A 112 8.22 1.11 -0.51
CA TYR A 112 9.01 2.21 -1.03
C TYR A 112 8.10 3.26 -1.64
N GLU A 113 8.18 4.51 -1.16
CA GLU A 113 7.58 5.65 -1.84
C GLU A 113 8.40 6.05 -3.06
N THR A 114 9.72 6.04 -2.89
CA THR A 114 10.72 6.32 -3.91
C THR A 114 11.78 5.23 -3.86
N PRO A 115 12.67 5.12 -4.86
CA PRO A 115 13.76 4.13 -4.78
C PRO A 115 14.65 4.26 -3.54
N ASN A 116 14.65 5.43 -2.90
CA ASN A 116 15.55 5.75 -1.78
C ASN A 116 14.86 5.83 -0.42
N ASN A 117 13.53 5.81 -0.38
CA ASN A 117 12.77 5.99 0.86
C ASN A 117 11.81 4.83 1.05
N CYS A 118 12.02 4.05 2.09
CA CYS A 118 11.13 2.94 2.39
C CYS A 118 10.85 2.82 3.89
N ALA A 119 9.75 2.16 4.18
CA ALA A 119 9.41 1.72 5.53
C ALA A 119 9.25 0.20 5.54
N ARG A 120 9.57 -0.40 6.66
CA ARG A 120 9.53 -1.85 6.84
C ARG A 120 8.70 -2.17 8.07
N TYR A 121 7.74 -3.07 7.90
CA TYR A 121 6.96 -3.63 9.01
C TYR A 121 7.36 -5.09 9.19
N VAL A 122 7.77 -5.45 10.38
CA VAL A 122 8.36 -6.77 10.67
C VAL A 122 7.50 -7.49 11.71
N CYS A 123 7.34 -8.80 11.51
CA CYS A 123 6.76 -9.68 12.52
C CYS A 123 7.76 -9.87 13.67
N GLU A 124 7.33 -9.55 14.86
CA GLU A 124 8.14 -9.77 16.08
C GLU A 124 7.95 -11.18 16.64
#